data_29d9dcc4cb07d8f5b4491b1cbe3b937d
#
_entry.id   29d9dcc4cb07d8f5b4491b1cbe3b937d
#
_cell.length_a   1.000
_cell.length_b   1.000
_cell.length_c   1.000
_cell.angle_alpha   90.00
_cell.angle_beta   90.00
_cell.angle_gamma   90.00
#
_symmetry.space_group_name_H-M   'P 1'
#
loop_
_entity.id
_entity.type
_entity.pdbx_description
1 polymer ?
#
loop_
_entity_poly.entity_id
_entity_poly.type
_entity_poly.pdbx_seq_one_letter_code
_entity_poly.pdbx_strand_id
1 'polypeptide(L)'
;MAFYSLPPAIQAQTLIQFAPQILAYLALGLWATRNRDILSRLGLARENVRDGLRWGLLTGLLLGCLNTLVILSVYPHLGYDISFLKTTPHGRLPFLVMVPWFICGIAIFVELNFRGFLLGRLAALESELQKSSVIQRLSPLALITCALLFAFDPFMVNTFAHLHWIGLWDGLIWGTIWLRTRNLYITIVAHAVEVMIMYLSVRAVLG
;
A
#
# COMPACT_ATOMS: atom_id res chain seq x y z
N MET A 1 9.12 1.25 -15.28
CA MET A 1 10.21 0.65 -16.10
C MET A 1 11.50 1.49 -16.05
N ALA A 2 11.47 2.83 -16.25
CA ALA A 2 12.69 3.65 -16.26
C ALA A 2 13.60 3.50 -15.02
N PHE A 3 13.05 3.36 -13.81
CA PHE A 3 13.84 3.18 -12.59
C PHE A 3 14.75 1.95 -12.66
N TYR A 4 14.22 0.80 -13.10
CA TYR A 4 14.96 -0.47 -13.12
C TYR A 4 16.02 -0.55 -14.23
N SER A 5 16.03 0.39 -15.18
CA SER A 5 17.09 0.52 -16.19
C SER A 5 18.23 1.43 -15.75
N LEU A 6 18.13 2.07 -14.57
CA LEU A 6 19.19 2.92 -14.03
C LEU A 6 20.34 2.08 -13.44
N PRO A 7 21.58 2.61 -13.40
CA PRO A 7 22.68 1.97 -12.68
C PRO A 7 22.34 1.73 -11.20
N PRO A 8 22.81 0.63 -10.57
CA PRO A 8 22.50 0.30 -9.17
C PRO A 8 22.85 1.43 -8.17
N ALA A 9 23.94 2.16 -8.41
CA ALA A 9 24.35 3.30 -7.57
C ALA A 9 23.32 4.44 -7.58
N ILE A 10 22.61 4.64 -8.70
CA ILE A 10 21.55 5.63 -8.83
C ILE A 10 20.25 5.09 -8.20
N GLN A 11 19.92 3.81 -8.42
CA GLN A 11 18.76 3.18 -7.79
C GLN A 11 18.83 3.20 -6.25
N ALA A 12 20.04 3.15 -5.67
CA ALA A 12 20.24 3.21 -4.22
C ALA A 12 19.99 4.61 -3.60
N GLN A 13 19.89 5.66 -4.42
CA GLN A 13 19.64 7.02 -3.92
C GLN A 13 18.17 7.16 -3.45
N THR A 14 18.00 7.59 -2.20
CA THR A 14 16.68 7.75 -1.58
C THR A 14 15.74 8.63 -2.41
N LEU A 15 16.21 9.76 -2.93
CA LEU A 15 15.39 10.66 -3.74
C LEU A 15 14.87 9.97 -5.02
N ILE A 16 15.70 9.13 -5.65
CA ILE A 16 15.32 8.40 -6.87
C ILE A 16 14.31 7.30 -6.55
N GLN A 17 14.45 6.61 -5.40
CA GLN A 17 13.48 5.61 -4.95
C GLN A 17 12.10 6.21 -4.71
N PHE A 18 12.04 7.41 -4.14
CA PHE A 18 10.78 8.10 -3.85
C PHE A 18 10.27 8.99 -4.99
N ALA A 19 11.01 9.14 -6.09
CA ALA A 19 10.60 10.00 -7.20
C ALA A 19 9.20 9.68 -7.77
N PRO A 20 8.78 8.40 -7.99
CA PRO A 20 7.43 8.08 -8.44
C PRO A 20 6.35 8.56 -7.47
N GLN A 21 6.59 8.39 -6.16
CA GLN A 21 5.67 8.82 -5.12
C GLN A 21 5.58 10.35 -5.04
N ILE A 22 6.69 11.06 -5.13
CA ILE A 22 6.72 12.53 -5.16
C ILE A 22 5.91 13.05 -6.36
N LEU A 23 6.11 12.48 -7.54
CA LEU A 23 5.36 12.84 -8.74
C LEU A 23 3.86 12.56 -8.59
N ALA A 24 3.49 11.43 -7.97
CA ALA A 24 2.11 11.09 -7.71
C ALA A 24 1.46 12.06 -6.71
N TYR A 25 2.18 12.51 -5.68
CA TYR A 25 1.70 13.54 -4.75
C TYR A 25 1.56 14.91 -5.42
N LEU A 26 2.47 15.30 -6.30
CA LEU A 26 2.32 16.51 -7.10
C LEU A 26 1.06 16.44 -7.98
N ALA A 27 0.83 15.28 -8.62
CA ALA A 27 -0.38 15.05 -9.42
C ALA A 27 -1.66 15.09 -8.56
N LEU A 28 -1.65 14.47 -7.37
CA LEU A 28 -2.74 14.55 -6.40
C LEU A 28 -3.01 16.01 -5.99
N GLY A 29 -1.97 16.78 -5.68
CA GLY A 29 -2.09 18.20 -5.34
C GLY A 29 -2.71 19.02 -6.47
N LEU A 30 -2.20 18.88 -7.68
CA LEU A 30 -2.75 19.55 -8.87
C LEU A 30 -4.20 19.15 -9.17
N TRP A 31 -4.53 17.87 -8.99
CA TRP A 31 -5.91 17.39 -9.11
C TRP A 31 -6.80 18.02 -8.02
N ALA A 32 -6.31 18.09 -6.80
CA ALA A 32 -7.05 18.66 -5.67
C ALA A 32 -7.37 20.15 -5.87
N THR A 33 -6.45 20.94 -6.44
CA THR A 33 -6.72 22.36 -6.74
C THR A 33 -7.83 22.58 -7.76
N ARG A 34 -8.12 21.58 -8.59
CA ARG A 34 -9.11 21.66 -9.69
C ARG A 34 -10.43 20.96 -9.38
N ASN A 35 -10.57 20.37 -8.20
CA ASN A 35 -11.76 19.59 -7.84
C ASN A 35 -12.36 20.07 -6.51
N ARG A 36 -13.68 19.86 -6.37
CA ARG A 36 -14.42 20.06 -5.12
C ARG A 36 -14.64 18.70 -4.44
N ASP A 37 -14.98 18.71 -3.15
CA ASP A 37 -15.34 17.53 -2.37
C ASP A 37 -14.26 16.43 -2.38
N ILE A 38 -12.99 16.86 -2.29
CA ILE A 38 -11.81 16.00 -2.41
C ILE A 38 -11.85 14.84 -1.43
N LEU A 39 -12.18 15.11 -0.16
CA LEU A 39 -12.24 14.09 0.89
C LEU A 39 -13.25 12.99 0.54
N SER A 40 -14.43 13.36 0.09
CA SER A 40 -15.46 12.41 -0.34
C SER A 40 -14.99 11.59 -1.56
N ARG A 41 -14.37 12.25 -2.53
CA ARG A 41 -13.84 11.58 -3.73
C ARG A 41 -12.70 10.60 -3.45
N LEU A 42 -11.90 10.87 -2.42
CA LEU A 42 -10.85 9.97 -1.94
C LEU A 42 -11.39 8.85 -1.05
N GLY A 43 -12.65 8.92 -0.61
CA GLY A 43 -13.25 7.96 0.30
C GLY A 43 -13.03 8.28 1.78
N LEU A 44 -12.83 9.57 2.12
CA LEU A 44 -12.61 10.06 3.48
C LEU A 44 -13.83 10.82 4.05
N ALA A 45 -15.04 10.40 3.67
CA ALA A 45 -16.25 10.94 4.24
C ALA A 45 -16.39 10.57 5.73
N ARG A 46 -16.76 11.53 6.57
CA ARG A 46 -16.76 11.37 8.05
C ARG A 46 -17.70 10.24 8.53
N GLU A 47 -18.81 10.06 7.86
CA GLU A 47 -19.77 8.99 8.14
C GLU A 47 -19.18 7.59 8.02
N ASN A 48 -18.12 7.44 7.25
CA ASN A 48 -17.46 6.16 6.98
C ASN A 48 -16.40 5.77 8.02
N VAL A 49 -16.08 6.62 8.99
CA VAL A 49 -14.99 6.39 9.97
C VAL A 49 -15.24 5.14 10.80
N ARG A 50 -16.46 4.97 11.35
CA ARG A 50 -16.80 3.83 12.22
C ARG A 50 -16.66 2.49 11.48
N ASP A 51 -17.20 2.40 10.30
CA ASP A 51 -17.09 1.21 9.46
C ASP A 51 -15.63 1.01 8.98
N GLY A 52 -14.94 2.11 8.71
CA GLY A 52 -13.52 2.11 8.40
C GLY A 52 -12.67 1.47 9.49
N LEU A 53 -12.87 1.87 10.75
CA LEU A 53 -12.18 1.28 11.89
C LEU A 53 -12.53 -0.20 12.07
N ARG A 54 -13.82 -0.55 12.05
CA ARG A 54 -14.27 -1.94 12.27
C ARG A 54 -13.74 -2.91 11.21
N TRP A 55 -13.98 -2.60 9.94
CA TRP A 55 -13.57 -3.47 8.84
C TRP A 55 -12.08 -3.41 8.57
N GLY A 56 -11.45 -2.25 8.79
CA GLY A 56 -10.01 -2.10 8.68
C GLY A 56 -9.26 -2.92 9.73
N LEU A 57 -9.70 -2.92 10.99
CA LEU A 57 -9.14 -3.78 12.03
C LEU A 57 -9.26 -5.25 11.67
N LEU A 58 -10.46 -5.70 11.26
CA LEU A 58 -10.68 -7.10 10.90
C LEU A 58 -9.81 -7.52 9.71
N THR A 59 -9.81 -6.74 8.64
CA THR A 59 -9.02 -7.04 7.43
C THR A 59 -7.52 -6.99 7.73
N GLY A 60 -7.07 -5.98 8.47
CA GLY A 60 -5.67 -5.84 8.86
C GLY A 60 -5.16 -6.96 9.76
N LEU A 61 -5.99 -7.43 10.72
CA LEU A 61 -5.67 -8.59 11.54
C LEU A 61 -5.54 -9.87 10.70
N LEU A 62 -6.51 -10.12 9.82
CA LEU A 62 -6.49 -11.32 8.97
C LEU A 62 -5.29 -11.34 8.03
N LEU A 63 -5.07 -10.25 7.29
CA LEU A 63 -3.95 -10.16 6.33
C LEU A 63 -2.62 -10.05 7.05
N GLY A 64 -2.52 -9.29 8.13
CA GLY A 64 -1.31 -9.15 8.91
C GLY A 64 -0.85 -10.48 9.52
N CYS A 65 -1.76 -11.27 10.08
CA CYS A 65 -1.44 -12.61 10.56
C CYS A 65 -1.04 -13.54 9.41
N LEU A 66 -1.77 -13.52 8.30
CA LEU A 66 -1.46 -14.35 7.13
C LEU A 66 -0.09 -13.99 6.53
N ASN A 67 0.15 -12.71 6.25
CA ASN A 67 1.41 -12.24 5.66
C ASN A 67 2.60 -12.52 6.59
N THR A 68 2.44 -12.28 7.88
CA THR A 68 3.47 -12.58 8.89
C THR A 68 3.77 -14.07 8.95
N LEU A 69 2.74 -14.93 8.94
CA LEU A 69 2.91 -16.39 8.90
C LEU A 69 3.67 -16.82 7.65
N VAL A 70 3.28 -16.30 6.48
CA VAL A 70 3.96 -16.61 5.20
C VAL A 70 5.42 -16.17 5.26
N ILE A 71 5.70 -14.94 5.70
CA ILE A 71 7.06 -14.39 5.74
C ILE A 71 7.95 -15.12 6.73
N LEU A 72 7.47 -15.35 7.97
CA LEU A 72 8.31 -15.85 9.05
C LEU A 72 8.35 -17.39 9.14
N SER A 73 7.40 -18.08 8.50
CA SER A 73 7.34 -19.55 8.53
C SER A 73 7.50 -20.19 7.16
N VAL A 74 6.67 -19.79 6.18
CA VAL A 74 6.68 -20.47 4.87
C VAL A 74 7.95 -20.15 4.10
N TYR A 75 8.38 -18.88 4.05
CA TYR A 75 9.59 -18.48 3.31
C TYR A 75 10.86 -19.16 3.79
N PRO A 76 11.18 -19.19 5.11
CA PRO A 76 12.34 -19.94 5.61
C PRO A 76 12.24 -21.44 5.32
N HIS A 77 11.04 -22.03 5.42
CA HIS A 77 10.82 -23.44 5.09
C HIS A 77 11.12 -23.76 3.61
N LEU A 78 10.90 -22.80 2.72
CA LEU A 78 11.25 -22.88 1.30
C LEU A 78 12.73 -22.58 1.01
N GLY A 79 13.53 -22.31 2.04
CA GLY A 79 14.96 -22.01 1.91
C GLY A 79 15.31 -20.54 1.61
N TYR A 80 14.35 -19.62 1.70
CA TYR A 80 14.61 -18.20 1.52
C TYR A 80 15.16 -17.55 2.81
N ASP A 81 16.21 -16.75 2.67
CA ASP A 81 16.74 -15.95 3.77
C ASP A 81 15.84 -14.73 4.03
N ILE A 82 15.39 -14.59 5.27
CA ILE A 82 14.62 -13.45 5.76
C ILE A 82 15.40 -12.57 6.75
N SER A 83 16.69 -12.86 6.95
CA SER A 83 17.53 -12.12 7.92
C SER A 83 17.68 -10.64 7.56
N PHE A 84 17.55 -10.29 6.26
CA PHE A 84 17.56 -8.90 5.80
C PHE A 84 16.49 -8.03 6.46
N LEU A 85 15.38 -8.63 6.96
CA LEU A 85 14.32 -7.89 7.67
C LEU A 85 14.86 -7.17 8.91
N LYS A 86 15.93 -7.67 9.54
CA LYS A 86 16.63 -6.98 10.63
C LYS A 86 17.16 -5.60 10.23
N THR A 87 17.48 -5.43 8.95
CA THR A 87 18.05 -4.17 8.43
C THR A 87 16.99 -3.20 7.92
N THR A 88 15.74 -3.63 7.82
CA THR A 88 14.61 -2.78 7.44
C THR A 88 14.13 -1.91 8.62
N PRO A 89 13.28 -0.91 8.39
CA PRO A 89 12.66 -0.15 9.47
C PRO A 89 11.99 -1.04 10.53
N HIS A 90 11.42 -2.19 10.14
CA HIS A 90 10.77 -3.14 11.06
C HIS A 90 11.74 -3.72 12.10
N GLY A 91 12.99 -3.99 11.72
CA GLY A 91 14.00 -4.50 12.64
C GLY A 91 14.73 -3.40 13.42
N ARG A 92 14.92 -2.22 12.84
CA ARG A 92 15.80 -1.18 13.38
C ARG A 92 15.12 -0.09 14.21
N LEU A 93 13.91 0.34 13.83
CA LEU A 93 13.31 1.52 14.44
C LEU A 93 12.74 1.22 15.82
N PRO A 94 12.93 2.11 16.80
CA PRO A 94 12.28 1.99 18.09
C PRO A 94 10.77 2.23 17.96
N PHE A 95 10.00 1.67 18.89
CA PHE A 95 8.52 1.72 18.89
C PHE A 95 7.96 3.14 18.76
N LEU A 96 8.53 4.10 19.49
CA LEU A 96 8.09 5.50 19.49
C LEU A 96 8.28 6.22 18.14
N VAL A 97 9.14 5.71 17.27
CA VAL A 97 9.32 6.23 15.90
C VAL A 97 8.52 5.38 14.92
N MET A 98 8.56 4.06 15.09
CA MET A 98 7.89 3.14 14.16
C MET A 98 6.38 3.36 14.12
N VAL A 99 5.71 3.47 15.28
CA VAL A 99 4.24 3.54 15.34
C VAL A 99 3.69 4.83 14.74
N PRO A 100 4.04 6.04 15.23
CA PRO A 100 3.40 7.26 14.72
C PRO A 100 3.82 7.59 13.29
N TRP A 101 5.05 7.30 12.91
CA TRP A 101 5.59 7.72 11.63
C TRP A 101 5.48 6.65 10.55
N PHE A 102 6.06 5.47 10.78
CA PHE A 102 6.07 4.44 9.76
C PHE A 102 4.74 3.68 9.67
N ILE A 103 4.09 3.37 10.78
CA ILE A 103 2.84 2.62 10.73
C ILE A 103 1.68 3.54 10.41
N CYS A 104 1.43 4.58 11.22
CA CYS A 104 0.29 5.47 11.00
C CYS A 104 0.52 6.43 9.81
N GLY A 105 1.67 7.11 9.78
CA GLY A 105 1.98 8.12 8.76
C GLY A 105 2.07 7.50 7.36
N ILE A 106 2.89 6.47 7.18
CA ILE A 106 3.08 5.83 5.87
C ILE A 106 1.80 5.16 5.40
N ALA A 107 1.03 4.47 6.29
CA ALA A 107 -0.25 3.90 5.90
C ALA A 107 -1.20 4.95 5.32
N ILE A 108 -1.33 6.13 5.97
CA ILE A 108 -2.15 7.21 5.45
C ILE A 108 -1.64 7.67 4.08
N PHE A 109 -0.34 7.96 3.96
CA PHE A 109 0.23 8.46 2.71
C PHE A 109 0.10 7.45 1.58
N VAL A 110 0.48 6.20 1.80
CA VAL A 110 0.42 5.16 0.77
C VAL A 110 -1.02 4.93 0.29
N GLU A 111 -1.98 4.81 1.21
CA GLU A 111 -3.37 4.57 0.85
C GLU A 111 -4.02 5.77 0.15
N LEU A 112 -3.73 6.99 0.57
CA LEU A 112 -4.17 8.20 -0.14
C LEU A 112 -3.70 8.22 -1.58
N ASN A 113 -2.42 7.87 -1.80
CA ASN A 113 -1.83 7.90 -3.13
C ASN A 113 -2.35 6.76 -4.01
N PHE A 114 -2.20 5.50 -3.55
CA PHE A 114 -2.49 4.35 -4.39
C PHE A 114 -3.99 4.07 -4.52
N ARG A 115 -4.75 4.04 -3.41
CA ARG A 115 -6.18 3.67 -3.44
C ARG A 115 -7.06 4.90 -3.64
N GLY A 116 -6.88 5.93 -2.85
CA GLY A 116 -7.69 7.14 -2.95
C GLY A 116 -7.54 7.85 -4.29
N PHE A 117 -6.31 8.13 -4.71
CA PHE A 117 -6.05 8.91 -5.92
C PHE A 117 -5.81 8.04 -7.15
N LEU A 118 -4.72 7.26 -7.21
CA LEU A 118 -4.31 6.56 -8.42
C LEU A 118 -5.38 5.57 -8.93
N LEU A 119 -5.80 4.63 -8.07
CA LEU A 119 -6.85 3.67 -8.41
C LEU A 119 -8.15 4.38 -8.79
N GLY A 120 -8.51 5.45 -8.05
CA GLY A 120 -9.69 6.26 -8.35
C GLY A 120 -9.63 6.89 -9.73
N ARG A 121 -8.47 7.37 -10.17
CA ARG A 121 -8.28 7.97 -11.50
C ARG A 121 -8.24 6.93 -12.61
N LEU A 122 -7.55 5.82 -12.39
CA LEU A 122 -7.51 4.71 -13.34
C LEU A 122 -8.91 4.10 -13.54
N ALA A 123 -9.67 3.89 -12.46
CA ALA A 123 -11.04 3.39 -12.55
C ALA A 123 -11.98 4.34 -13.29
N ALA A 124 -11.85 5.66 -13.10
CA ALA A 124 -12.62 6.64 -13.85
C ALA A 124 -12.28 6.58 -15.34
N LEU A 125 -10.99 6.51 -15.69
CA LEU A 125 -10.53 6.38 -17.08
C LEU A 125 -11.04 5.08 -17.72
N GLU A 126 -10.92 3.95 -17.03
CA GLU A 126 -11.42 2.65 -17.50
C GLU A 126 -12.93 2.71 -17.77
N SER A 127 -13.70 3.37 -16.90
CA SER A 127 -15.15 3.52 -17.08
C SER A 127 -15.53 4.36 -18.29
N GLU A 128 -14.76 5.39 -18.61
CA GLU A 128 -14.96 6.22 -19.82
C GLU A 128 -14.67 5.43 -21.10
N LEU A 129 -13.64 4.57 -21.08
CA LEU A 129 -13.23 3.80 -22.25
C LEU A 129 -14.16 2.62 -22.55
N GLN A 130 -14.70 1.95 -21.52
CA GLN A 130 -15.42 0.69 -21.68
C GLN A 130 -16.94 0.80 -21.81
N LYS A 131 -17.54 1.94 -21.52
CA LYS A 131 -19.02 2.21 -21.61
C LYS A 131 -19.94 1.15 -20.97
N SER A 132 -19.41 0.22 -20.17
CA SER A 132 -20.13 -0.92 -19.59
C SER A 132 -20.39 -0.72 -18.09
N SER A 133 -21.65 -0.85 -17.66
CA SER A 133 -22.06 -0.61 -16.26
C SER A 133 -21.59 -1.69 -15.28
N VAL A 134 -21.40 -2.93 -15.71
CA VAL A 134 -20.99 -4.05 -14.84
C VAL A 134 -19.48 -3.98 -14.56
N ILE A 135 -18.68 -3.68 -15.56
CA ILE A 135 -17.22 -3.55 -15.43
C ILE A 135 -16.85 -2.31 -14.61
N GLN A 136 -17.66 -1.27 -14.64
CA GLN A 136 -17.47 -0.03 -13.87
C GLN A 136 -17.34 -0.25 -12.36
N ARG A 137 -18.01 -1.27 -11.80
CA ARG A 137 -17.95 -1.56 -10.34
C ARG A 137 -16.68 -2.27 -9.91
N LEU A 138 -16.01 -2.98 -10.79
CA LEU A 138 -14.81 -3.76 -10.46
C LEU A 138 -13.53 -3.15 -11.02
N SER A 139 -13.61 -2.38 -12.11
CA SER A 139 -12.47 -1.76 -12.81
C SER A 139 -11.22 -2.66 -12.78
N PRO A 140 -11.27 -3.85 -13.41
CA PRO A 140 -10.23 -4.86 -13.22
C PRO A 140 -8.86 -4.41 -13.76
N LEU A 141 -8.82 -3.67 -14.86
CA LEU A 141 -7.56 -3.15 -15.41
C LEU A 141 -6.94 -2.10 -14.49
N ALA A 142 -7.76 -1.18 -13.96
CA ALA A 142 -7.31 -0.19 -12.99
C ALA A 142 -6.78 -0.86 -11.71
N LEU A 143 -7.50 -1.88 -11.21
CA LEU A 143 -7.13 -2.63 -10.03
C LEU A 143 -5.78 -3.35 -10.21
N ILE A 144 -5.63 -4.13 -11.28
CA ILE A 144 -4.39 -4.86 -11.58
C ILE A 144 -3.24 -3.89 -11.78
N THR A 145 -3.44 -2.83 -12.57
CA THR A 145 -2.40 -1.82 -12.82
C THR A 145 -1.96 -1.15 -11.53
N CYS A 146 -2.89 -0.74 -10.68
CA CYS A 146 -2.57 -0.11 -9.40
C CYS A 146 -1.84 -1.06 -8.46
N ALA A 147 -2.25 -2.34 -8.38
CA ALA A 147 -1.60 -3.35 -7.56
C ALA A 147 -0.17 -3.66 -8.03
N LEU A 148 0.05 -3.73 -9.35
CA LEU A 148 1.40 -3.88 -9.93
C LEU A 148 2.28 -2.66 -9.64
N LEU A 149 1.76 -1.44 -9.82
CA LEU A 149 2.52 -0.22 -9.52
C LEU A 149 2.89 -0.14 -8.03
N PHE A 150 2.04 -0.62 -7.14
CA PHE A 150 2.32 -0.70 -5.71
C PHE A 150 3.39 -1.75 -5.39
N ALA A 151 3.22 -2.99 -5.87
CA ALA A 151 4.16 -4.08 -5.61
C ALA A 151 5.56 -3.82 -6.19
N PHE A 152 5.63 -3.18 -7.36
CA PHE A 152 6.88 -2.81 -8.03
C PHE A 152 7.29 -1.35 -7.80
N ASP A 153 6.78 -0.72 -6.74
CA ASP A 153 7.30 0.56 -6.31
C ASP A 153 8.78 0.40 -5.91
N PRO A 154 9.67 1.33 -6.32
CA PRO A 154 11.10 1.23 -6.03
C PRO A 154 11.44 1.05 -4.56
N PHE A 155 10.72 1.72 -3.66
CA PHE A 155 10.91 1.56 -2.22
C PHE A 155 10.54 0.14 -1.76
N MET A 156 9.42 -0.40 -2.25
CA MET A 156 8.97 -1.77 -1.92
C MET A 156 10.00 -2.81 -2.38
N VAL A 157 10.43 -2.74 -3.62
CA VAL A 157 11.41 -3.71 -4.18
C VAL A 157 12.74 -3.64 -3.46
N ASN A 158 13.26 -2.44 -3.18
CA ASN A 158 14.54 -2.28 -2.51
C ASN A 158 14.49 -2.61 -1.01
N THR A 159 13.37 -2.34 -0.34
CA THR A 159 13.25 -2.57 1.10
C THR A 159 12.90 -4.04 1.41
N PHE A 160 11.99 -4.62 0.65
CA PHE A 160 11.45 -5.96 0.92
C PHE A 160 12.06 -7.06 0.04
N ALA A 161 12.99 -6.71 -0.86
CA ALA A 161 13.68 -7.66 -1.72
C ALA A 161 12.68 -8.63 -2.39
N HIS A 162 12.88 -9.94 -2.22
CA HIS A 162 12.01 -10.97 -2.79
C HIS A 162 10.60 -11.05 -2.15
N LEU A 163 10.31 -10.29 -1.10
CA LEU A 163 8.98 -10.25 -0.46
C LEU A 163 8.05 -9.18 -1.03
N HIS A 164 8.51 -8.31 -1.94
CA HIS A 164 7.71 -7.20 -2.48
C HIS A 164 6.42 -7.66 -3.20
N TRP A 165 6.35 -8.91 -3.67
CA TRP A 165 5.16 -9.49 -4.30
C TRP A 165 3.95 -9.56 -3.33
N ILE A 166 4.18 -9.53 -2.00
CA ILE A 166 3.09 -9.44 -1.01
C ILE A 166 2.27 -8.18 -1.26
N GLY A 167 2.92 -7.08 -1.65
CA GLY A 167 2.22 -5.87 -2.06
C GLY A 167 1.27 -6.05 -3.25
N LEU A 168 1.47 -7.06 -4.10
CA LEU A 168 0.55 -7.34 -5.21
C LEU A 168 -0.80 -7.85 -4.71
N TRP A 169 -0.81 -8.86 -3.86
CA TRP A 169 -2.08 -9.38 -3.35
C TRP A 169 -2.77 -8.42 -2.39
N ASP A 170 -2.01 -7.71 -1.52
CA ASP A 170 -2.55 -6.64 -0.69
C ASP A 170 -3.13 -5.52 -1.55
N GLY A 171 -2.44 -5.18 -2.63
CA GLY A 171 -2.92 -4.23 -3.63
C GLY A 171 -4.25 -4.64 -4.24
N LEU A 172 -4.41 -5.91 -4.59
CA LEU A 172 -5.65 -6.47 -5.14
C LEU A 172 -6.77 -6.51 -4.11
N ILE A 173 -6.49 -6.97 -2.89
CA ILE A 173 -7.51 -7.09 -1.83
C ILE A 173 -7.98 -5.70 -1.38
N TRP A 174 -7.07 -4.82 -0.98
CA TRP A 174 -7.44 -3.48 -0.51
C TRP A 174 -7.99 -2.60 -1.63
N GLY A 175 -7.48 -2.75 -2.84
CA GLY A 175 -8.03 -2.08 -4.02
C GLY A 175 -9.48 -2.52 -4.29
N THR A 176 -9.78 -3.81 -4.18
CA THR A 176 -11.13 -4.35 -4.34
C THR A 176 -12.06 -3.84 -3.24
N ILE A 177 -11.61 -3.83 -1.98
CA ILE A 177 -12.38 -3.29 -0.85
C ILE A 177 -12.70 -1.81 -1.11
N TRP A 178 -11.70 -1.01 -1.48
CA TRP A 178 -11.91 0.41 -1.76
C TRP A 178 -12.85 0.66 -2.94
N LEU A 179 -12.71 -0.07 -4.05
CA LEU A 179 -13.61 0.06 -5.21
C LEU A 179 -15.06 -0.24 -4.86
N ARG A 180 -15.31 -1.22 -3.97
CA ARG A 180 -16.66 -1.63 -3.54
C ARG A 180 -17.25 -0.72 -2.49
N THR A 181 -16.46 -0.26 -1.54
CA THR A 181 -16.95 0.48 -0.35
C THR A 181 -16.81 1.99 -0.48
N ARG A 182 -15.87 2.46 -1.29
CA ARG A 182 -15.45 3.87 -1.37
C ARG A 182 -15.09 4.44 0.01
N ASN A 183 -14.57 3.59 0.90
CA ASN A 183 -14.16 3.94 2.25
C ASN A 183 -12.66 3.71 2.43
N LEU A 184 -11.87 4.80 2.35
CA LEU A 184 -10.41 4.73 2.45
C LEU A 184 -9.94 4.45 3.88
N TYR A 185 -10.76 4.73 4.90
CA TYR A 185 -10.39 4.41 6.28
C TYR A 185 -10.19 2.91 6.49
N ILE A 186 -10.91 2.06 5.74
CA ILE A 186 -10.74 0.59 5.82
C ILE A 186 -9.31 0.23 5.46
N THR A 187 -8.81 0.72 4.32
CA THR A 187 -7.48 0.34 3.82
C THR A 187 -6.36 0.99 4.63
N ILE A 188 -6.53 2.24 5.08
CA ILE A 188 -5.58 2.91 5.99
C ILE A 188 -5.41 2.12 7.28
N VAL A 189 -6.52 1.74 7.92
CA VAL A 189 -6.49 1.01 9.20
C VAL A 189 -5.96 -0.41 8.98
N ALA A 190 -6.39 -1.09 7.91
CA ALA A 190 -5.89 -2.42 7.58
C ALA A 190 -4.38 -2.42 7.37
N HIS A 191 -3.85 -1.49 6.59
CA HIS A 191 -2.42 -1.33 6.35
C HIS A 191 -1.66 -1.06 7.67
N ALA A 192 -2.13 -0.11 8.49
CA ALA A 192 -1.49 0.20 9.75
C ALA A 192 -1.45 -1.01 10.70
N VAL A 193 -2.53 -1.77 10.80
CA VAL A 193 -2.62 -2.97 11.65
C VAL A 193 -1.72 -4.08 11.14
N GLU A 194 -1.70 -4.33 9.84
CA GLU A 194 -0.83 -5.33 9.21
C GLU A 194 0.65 -5.03 9.45
N VAL A 195 1.08 -3.79 9.18
CA VAL A 195 2.48 -3.37 9.42
C VAL A 195 2.83 -3.44 10.90
N MET A 196 1.87 -3.15 11.81
CA MET A 196 2.08 -3.32 13.25
C MET A 196 2.33 -4.79 13.63
N ILE A 197 1.52 -5.72 13.12
CA ILE A 197 1.69 -7.15 13.38
C ILE A 197 3.07 -7.61 12.87
N MET A 198 3.42 -7.24 11.64
CA MET A 198 4.72 -7.55 11.06
C MET A 198 5.87 -7.00 11.90
N TYR A 199 5.78 -5.73 12.33
CA TYR A 199 6.78 -5.10 13.19
C TYR A 199 7.00 -5.86 14.49
N LEU A 200 5.92 -6.15 15.20
CA LEU A 200 5.99 -6.88 16.49
C LEU A 200 6.56 -8.28 16.32
N SER A 201 6.13 -8.99 15.25
CA SER A 201 6.55 -10.36 14.97
C SER A 201 8.01 -10.44 14.53
N VAL A 202 8.48 -9.53 13.68
CA VAL A 202 9.90 -9.48 13.27
C VAL A 202 10.79 -9.24 14.47
N ARG A 203 10.40 -8.34 15.38
CA ARG A 203 11.18 -8.09 16.61
C ARG A 203 11.16 -9.25 17.60
N ALA A 204 10.07 -9.99 17.66
CA ALA A 204 9.96 -11.16 18.56
C ALA A 204 10.76 -12.37 18.04
N VAL A 205 10.84 -12.55 16.72
CA VAL A 205 11.45 -13.76 16.11
C VAL A 205 12.91 -13.51 15.70
N LEU A 206 13.24 -12.31 15.24
CA LEU A 206 14.55 -11.99 14.67
C LEU A 206 15.37 -11.03 15.55
N GLY A 207 14.75 -10.41 16.58
CA GLY A 207 15.36 -9.39 17.45
C GLY A 207 16.25 -9.88 18.55
#